data_0ede45b1a8942c1d7a911c70b555e33f
#
_entry.id   0ede45b1a8942c1d7a911c70b555e33f
#
_cell.length_a   1.000
_cell.length_b   1.000
_cell.length_c   1.000
_cell.angle_alpha   90.00
_cell.angle_beta   90.00
_cell.angle_gamma   90.00
#
_symmetry.space_group_name_H-M   'P 1'
#
loop_
_entity.id
_entity.type
_entity.pdbx_description
1 polymer ?
#
loop_
_entity_poly.entity_id
_entity_poly.type
_entity_poly.pdbx_seq_one_letter_code
_entity_poly.pdbx_strand_id
1 'polypeptide(L)'
;MKIQNLNPAPDIGASAWLVELEGHRLLLDAGTHPKRDGNASLPLYGAVPGTELDAIVISHCHHDHVGSLPVAVRRFPQAHVLMSELSYFLVERVLHNSVNVMVRQREELDLPEYPLYTHDEVDEIAPRFQAFRYGREVEWAAHHKLRRGVASPTLEFLDAGHTLRLAGVMVRGRKETLFYTGDVSFADQTLLRGARFDDVETEVLILETTRGSRAPQPGYSRAAETERLAIALQRVLRRRGSVLIPTFALGRTQEVLAMLALLTREGRLRPQPIYIGGLGRVFTEIYDLQAHRTFRQHPSLQLREALQLEVLDPRQAQAMKLSSGRIFVLTAGMLTEHTAAHDLALRLCADERHAIFFVGYADPDTPGGRLKASRAGEPFFFSRATGEVTRHCEVLDFDFTAHANRDELLDFVGAVNPRAVILGHGEPDARAWFAQAIRRRHPRIRVFQPAPGEVVEV
;
A
#
# COMPACT_ATOMS: atom_id res chain seq x y z
N MET A 1 -25.62 -3.04 13.17
CA MET A 1 -24.14 -3.11 13.05
C MET A 1 -23.54 -1.85 13.63
N LYS A 2 -22.41 -1.96 14.40
CA LYS A 2 -21.63 -0.82 14.87
C LYS A 2 -20.25 -0.85 14.23
N ILE A 3 -19.78 0.32 13.80
CA ILE A 3 -18.46 0.46 13.18
C ILE A 3 -17.75 1.63 13.86
N GLN A 4 -16.54 1.38 14.39
CA GLN A 4 -15.71 2.39 15.03
C GLN A 4 -14.45 2.63 14.21
N ASN A 5 -14.15 3.90 13.94
CA ASN A 5 -12.89 4.32 13.33
C ASN A 5 -11.79 4.37 14.40
N LEU A 6 -10.80 3.51 14.31
CA LEU A 6 -9.66 3.50 15.24
C LEU A 6 -8.42 4.23 14.69
N ASN A 7 -8.46 4.78 13.47
CA ASN A 7 -7.35 5.60 12.98
C ASN A 7 -7.10 6.78 13.94
N PRO A 8 -5.85 7.06 14.37
CA PRO A 8 -5.55 8.14 15.32
C PRO A 8 -5.67 9.55 14.72
N ALA A 9 -5.87 9.67 13.41
CA ALA A 9 -6.00 10.95 12.71
C ALA A 9 -7.07 10.89 11.60
N PRO A 10 -7.61 12.05 11.18
CA PRO A 10 -8.65 12.10 10.15
C PRO A 10 -8.09 12.14 8.73
N ASP A 11 -7.11 11.30 8.40
CA ASP A 11 -6.38 11.26 7.11
C ASP A 11 -6.05 9.83 6.68
N ILE A 12 -5.10 9.66 5.73
CA ILE A 12 -4.60 8.37 5.30
C ILE A 12 -3.65 7.81 6.37
N GLY A 13 -3.90 6.59 6.81
CA GLY A 13 -2.97 5.83 7.62
C GLY A 13 -3.60 5.19 8.84
N ALA A 14 -2.84 4.30 9.48
CA ALA A 14 -3.24 3.46 10.60
C ALA A 14 -4.64 2.84 10.41
N SER A 15 -4.91 2.32 9.21
CA SER A 15 -6.20 1.69 8.91
C SER A 15 -6.53 0.65 9.96
N ALA A 16 -7.62 0.88 10.68
CA ALA A 16 -8.12 -0.01 11.72
C ALA A 16 -9.61 0.30 11.98
N TRP A 17 -10.46 -0.68 11.72
CA TRP A 17 -11.91 -0.56 11.89
C TRP A 17 -12.42 -1.64 12.83
N LEU A 18 -12.97 -1.25 13.97
CA LEU A 18 -13.69 -2.19 14.82
C LEU A 18 -15.12 -2.33 14.30
N VAL A 19 -15.51 -3.55 13.99
CA VAL A 19 -16.84 -3.89 13.52
C VAL A 19 -17.53 -4.80 14.55
N GLU A 20 -18.69 -4.41 15.01
CA GLU A 20 -19.58 -5.24 15.83
C GLU A 20 -20.79 -5.68 14.99
N LEU A 21 -20.87 -6.98 14.69
CA LEU A 21 -21.88 -7.59 13.85
C LEU A 21 -22.49 -8.78 14.58
N GLU A 22 -23.79 -8.74 14.87
CA GLU A 22 -24.55 -9.85 15.45
C GLU A 22 -23.89 -10.52 16.68
N GLY A 23 -23.23 -9.70 17.52
CA GLY A 23 -22.55 -10.16 18.74
C GLY A 23 -21.10 -10.60 18.54
N HIS A 24 -20.58 -10.51 17.33
CA HIS A 24 -19.18 -10.74 16.98
C HIS A 24 -18.43 -9.41 16.82
N ARG A 25 -17.15 -9.42 17.18
CA ARG A 25 -16.26 -8.24 17.10
C ARG A 25 -15.06 -8.56 16.23
N LEU A 26 -14.89 -7.78 15.17
CA LEU A 26 -13.82 -7.91 14.19
C LEU A 26 -13.00 -6.62 14.14
N LEU A 27 -11.70 -6.75 14.06
CA LEU A 27 -10.80 -5.66 13.67
C LEU A 27 -10.40 -5.85 12.20
N LEU A 28 -10.78 -4.92 11.34
CA LEU A 28 -10.35 -4.88 9.94
C LEU A 28 -9.13 -4.00 9.84
N ASP A 29 -7.99 -4.58 9.51
CA ASP A 29 -6.64 -4.04 9.50
C ASP A 29 -6.08 -3.61 10.87
N ALA A 30 -4.77 -3.51 10.94
CA ALA A 30 -3.98 -3.12 12.11
C ALA A 30 -2.74 -2.34 11.64
N GLY A 31 -2.97 -1.16 11.07
CA GLY A 31 -1.93 -0.34 10.46
C GLY A 31 -1.14 0.51 11.44
N THR A 32 -0.11 1.19 10.93
CA THR A 32 0.56 2.30 11.60
C THR A 32 0.42 3.56 10.76
N HIS A 33 0.32 4.71 11.42
CA HIS A 33 0.16 5.98 10.73
C HIS A 33 1.47 6.42 10.06
N PRO A 34 1.49 6.70 8.75
CA PRO A 34 2.74 6.96 8.01
C PRO A 34 3.39 8.31 8.33
N LYS A 35 2.66 9.25 8.94
CA LYS A 35 3.13 10.61 9.27
C LYS A 35 3.34 10.81 10.79
N ARG A 36 3.23 9.76 11.59
CA ARG A 36 3.38 9.81 13.05
C ARG A 36 4.35 8.76 13.50
N ASP A 37 5.05 9.05 14.59
CA ASP A 37 6.06 8.17 15.16
C ASP A 37 5.65 7.64 16.53
N GLY A 38 6.35 6.59 16.98
CA GLY A 38 6.15 5.99 18.29
C GLY A 38 4.70 5.55 18.52
N ASN A 39 4.25 5.68 19.76
CA ASN A 39 2.88 5.34 20.15
C ASN A 39 1.80 6.18 19.46
N ALA A 40 2.14 7.38 18.98
CA ALA A 40 1.20 8.23 18.26
C ALA A 40 0.84 7.68 16.86
N SER A 41 1.64 6.75 16.33
CA SER A 41 1.37 6.07 15.05
C SER A 41 0.36 4.93 15.17
N LEU A 42 0.05 4.47 16.38
CA LEU A 42 -0.83 3.33 16.63
C LEU A 42 -2.31 3.69 16.50
N PRO A 43 -3.16 2.76 16.05
CA PRO A 43 -4.60 2.88 16.19
C PRO A 43 -5.05 3.07 17.65
N LEU A 44 -6.21 3.64 17.82
CA LEU A 44 -6.81 3.94 19.13
C LEU A 44 -7.29 2.66 19.85
N TYR A 45 -6.41 1.66 20.01
CA TYR A 45 -6.76 0.38 20.67
C TYR A 45 -7.27 0.55 22.08
N GLY A 46 -6.86 1.60 22.79
CA GLY A 46 -7.37 1.96 24.11
C GLY A 46 -8.85 2.35 24.14
N ALA A 47 -9.41 2.78 22.99
CA ALA A 47 -10.83 3.10 22.87
C ALA A 47 -11.72 1.85 22.72
N VAL A 48 -11.12 0.67 22.51
CA VAL A 48 -11.85 -0.60 22.39
C VAL A 48 -12.11 -1.17 23.78
N PRO A 49 -13.38 -1.28 24.21
CA PRO A 49 -13.71 -1.83 25.53
C PRO A 49 -13.31 -3.30 25.66
N GLY A 50 -12.69 -3.67 26.79
CA GLY A 50 -12.28 -5.04 27.04
C GLY A 50 -11.14 -5.54 26.15
N THR A 51 -10.85 -6.83 26.22
CA THR A 51 -9.82 -7.52 25.43
C THR A 51 -10.41 -8.56 24.50
N GLU A 52 -11.73 -8.71 24.49
CA GLU A 52 -12.43 -9.69 23.68
C GLU A 52 -12.58 -9.20 22.25
N LEU A 53 -11.96 -9.89 21.32
CA LEU A 53 -12.04 -9.69 19.89
C LEU A 53 -12.02 -11.07 19.24
N ASP A 54 -12.94 -11.33 18.33
CA ASP A 54 -13.02 -12.64 17.69
C ASP A 54 -11.94 -12.81 16.60
N ALA A 55 -11.72 -11.79 15.78
CA ALA A 55 -10.68 -11.84 14.75
C ALA A 55 -10.09 -10.48 14.41
N ILE A 56 -8.83 -10.51 13.96
CA ILE A 56 -8.13 -9.45 13.24
C ILE A 56 -8.02 -9.90 11.79
N VAL A 57 -8.59 -9.15 10.88
CA VAL A 57 -8.64 -9.49 9.44
C VAL A 57 -7.77 -8.51 8.69
N ILE A 58 -6.72 -8.99 8.04
CA ILE A 58 -5.76 -8.17 7.30
C ILE A 58 -6.11 -8.18 5.81
N SER A 59 -6.43 -7.00 5.28
CA SER A 59 -6.70 -6.81 3.86
C SER A 59 -5.44 -6.99 3.03
N HIS A 60 -4.32 -6.39 3.47
CA HIS A 60 -3.02 -6.49 2.81
C HIS A 60 -1.84 -6.07 3.70
N CYS A 61 -0.62 -6.15 3.13
CA CYS A 61 0.62 -5.97 3.89
C CYS A 61 1.31 -4.61 3.67
N HIS A 62 0.63 -3.54 3.26
CA HIS A 62 1.18 -2.20 3.41
C HIS A 62 1.23 -1.81 4.89
N HIS A 63 2.19 -0.98 5.24
CA HIS A 63 2.50 -0.67 6.64
C HIS A 63 1.34 0.02 7.37
N ASP A 64 0.60 0.84 6.66
CA ASP A 64 -0.59 1.53 7.15
C ASP A 64 -1.83 0.63 7.28
N HIS A 65 -1.71 -0.67 6.95
CA HIS A 65 -2.74 -1.70 7.13
C HIS A 65 -2.30 -2.85 8.04
N VAL A 66 -0.98 -3.10 8.21
CA VAL A 66 -0.49 -4.24 8.99
C VAL A 66 0.58 -3.89 10.02
N GLY A 67 1.10 -2.66 9.98
CA GLY A 67 2.30 -2.27 10.73
C GLY A 67 2.21 -2.37 12.25
N SER A 68 1.00 -2.36 12.83
CA SER A 68 0.80 -2.53 14.26
C SER A 68 0.19 -3.89 14.64
N LEU A 69 0.18 -4.87 13.74
CA LEU A 69 -0.41 -6.19 13.99
C LEU A 69 0.13 -6.87 15.28
N PRO A 70 1.45 -6.87 15.61
CA PRO A 70 1.91 -7.45 16.86
C PRO A 70 1.35 -6.74 18.10
N VAL A 71 1.22 -5.40 18.04
CA VAL A 71 0.60 -4.61 19.12
C VAL A 71 -0.89 -4.95 19.27
N ALA A 72 -1.60 -5.11 18.16
CA ALA A 72 -3.01 -5.53 18.16
C ALA A 72 -3.18 -6.93 18.76
N VAL A 73 -2.34 -7.89 18.39
CA VAL A 73 -2.37 -9.26 18.94
C VAL A 73 -2.05 -9.28 20.43
N ARG A 74 -1.09 -8.48 20.89
CA ARG A 74 -0.79 -8.30 22.32
C ARG A 74 -1.97 -7.70 23.08
N ARG A 75 -2.71 -6.76 22.47
CA ARG A 75 -3.90 -6.14 23.07
C ARG A 75 -5.11 -7.09 23.06
N PHE A 76 -5.25 -7.94 22.04
CA PHE A 76 -6.35 -8.86 21.83
C PHE A 76 -5.85 -10.31 21.68
N PRO A 77 -5.34 -10.93 22.76
CA PRO A 77 -4.59 -12.18 22.69
C PRO A 77 -5.42 -13.40 22.27
N GLN A 78 -6.75 -13.30 22.28
CA GLN A 78 -7.64 -14.40 21.86
C GLN A 78 -8.10 -14.29 20.39
N ALA A 79 -7.81 -13.16 19.74
CA ALA A 79 -8.25 -12.94 18.36
C ALA A 79 -7.52 -13.86 17.37
N HIS A 80 -8.27 -14.40 16.41
CA HIS A 80 -7.69 -15.05 15.23
C HIS A 80 -7.09 -14.00 14.30
N VAL A 81 -5.99 -14.32 13.62
CA VAL A 81 -5.41 -13.44 12.61
C VAL A 81 -5.66 -14.06 11.24
N LEU A 82 -6.53 -13.43 10.47
CA LEU A 82 -7.03 -13.93 9.19
C LEU A 82 -6.54 -13.05 8.04
N MET A 83 -6.08 -13.65 6.96
CA MET A 83 -5.57 -12.93 5.79
C MET A 83 -5.64 -13.76 4.52
N SER A 84 -5.39 -13.16 3.37
CA SER A 84 -5.25 -13.90 2.13
C SER A 84 -3.97 -14.76 2.12
N GLU A 85 -3.95 -15.85 1.32
CA GLU A 85 -2.77 -16.73 1.20
C GLU A 85 -1.48 -15.98 0.88
N LEU A 86 -1.53 -14.88 0.15
CA LEU A 86 -0.31 -14.17 -0.20
C LEU A 86 0.08 -13.12 0.81
N SER A 87 -0.86 -12.51 1.51
CA SER A 87 -0.54 -11.70 2.68
C SER A 87 0.22 -12.53 3.71
N TYR A 88 -0.12 -13.80 3.86
CA TYR A 88 0.60 -14.75 4.72
C TYR A 88 2.09 -14.86 4.38
N PHE A 89 2.48 -14.91 3.09
CA PHE A 89 3.90 -14.97 2.69
C PHE A 89 4.65 -13.64 2.83
N LEU A 90 3.93 -12.54 2.96
CA LEU A 90 4.49 -11.19 2.98
C LEU A 90 4.58 -10.61 4.39
N VAL A 91 3.62 -10.92 5.26
CA VAL A 91 3.40 -10.23 6.53
C VAL A 91 4.61 -10.28 7.46
N GLU A 92 5.21 -11.45 7.67
CA GLU A 92 6.40 -11.61 8.51
C GLU A 92 7.56 -10.74 8.02
N ARG A 93 7.79 -10.73 6.70
CA ARG A 93 8.87 -9.93 6.08
C ARG A 93 8.67 -8.44 6.29
N VAL A 94 7.42 -7.97 6.20
CA VAL A 94 7.06 -6.58 6.45
C VAL A 94 7.30 -6.24 7.92
N LEU A 95 6.82 -7.06 8.85
CA LEU A 95 6.93 -6.82 10.29
C LEU A 95 8.38 -6.85 10.78
N HIS A 96 9.18 -7.83 10.36
CA HIS A 96 10.61 -7.87 10.69
C HIS A 96 11.38 -6.66 10.15
N ASN A 97 11.06 -6.22 8.92
CA ASN A 97 11.67 -5.00 8.39
C ASN A 97 11.23 -3.76 9.19
N SER A 98 10.00 -3.72 9.64
CA SER A 98 9.48 -2.65 10.50
C SER A 98 10.27 -2.56 11.81
N VAL A 99 10.58 -3.70 12.46
CA VAL A 99 11.45 -3.72 13.65
C VAL A 99 12.80 -3.09 13.35
N ASN A 100 13.46 -3.48 12.24
CA ASN A 100 14.75 -2.92 11.85
C ASN A 100 14.70 -1.40 11.61
N VAL A 101 13.60 -0.90 11.03
CA VAL A 101 13.37 0.53 10.83
C VAL A 101 13.19 1.24 12.16
N MET A 102 12.33 0.72 13.06
CA MET A 102 12.06 1.30 14.37
C MET A 102 13.31 1.31 15.28
N VAL A 103 14.11 0.25 15.26
CA VAL A 103 15.39 0.20 16.02
C VAL A 103 16.32 1.33 15.59
N ARG A 104 16.45 1.58 14.29
CA ARG A 104 17.24 2.69 13.77
C ARG A 104 16.63 4.05 14.15
N GLN A 105 15.32 4.22 13.93
CA GLN A 105 14.60 5.46 14.24
C GLN A 105 14.60 5.80 15.74
N ARG A 106 14.73 4.80 16.62
CA ARG A 106 14.87 5.01 18.07
C ARG A 106 15.99 5.99 18.40
N GLU A 107 17.15 5.80 17.77
CA GLU A 107 18.32 6.67 17.97
C GLU A 107 18.20 7.98 17.17
N GLU A 108 17.75 7.91 15.92
CA GLU A 108 17.66 9.05 15.01
C GLU A 108 16.64 10.10 15.45
N LEU A 109 15.52 9.66 16.06
CA LEU A 109 14.39 10.51 16.46
C LEU A 109 14.26 10.70 17.98
N ASP A 110 15.17 10.11 18.78
CA ASP A 110 15.11 10.08 20.25
C ASP A 110 13.76 9.56 20.78
N LEU A 111 13.32 8.42 20.24
CA LEU A 111 12.05 7.78 20.58
C LEU A 111 12.28 6.52 21.42
N PRO A 112 12.31 6.62 22.76
CA PRO A 112 12.62 5.50 23.65
C PRO A 112 11.61 4.35 23.58
N GLU A 113 10.36 4.61 23.14
CA GLU A 113 9.32 3.60 22.95
C GLU A 113 9.52 2.71 21.74
N TYR A 114 10.41 3.06 20.82
CA TYR A 114 10.76 2.19 19.70
C TYR A 114 11.78 1.10 20.12
N PRO A 115 11.68 -0.11 19.58
CA PRO A 115 10.65 -0.59 18.67
C PRO A 115 9.34 -0.88 19.42
N LEU A 116 8.19 -0.65 18.78
CA LEU A 116 6.85 -0.91 19.34
C LEU A 116 6.61 -2.41 19.60
N TYR A 117 7.36 -3.25 18.92
CA TYR A 117 7.41 -4.71 19.06
C TYR A 117 8.78 -5.24 18.58
N THR A 118 9.12 -6.45 18.97
CA THR A 118 10.42 -7.07 18.70
C THR A 118 10.33 -8.14 17.61
N HIS A 119 11.48 -8.64 17.14
CA HIS A 119 11.55 -9.79 16.24
C HIS A 119 10.94 -11.05 16.89
N ASP A 120 11.22 -11.28 18.16
CA ASP A 120 10.69 -12.43 18.92
C ASP A 120 9.15 -12.38 18.98
N GLU A 121 8.58 -11.20 19.22
CA GLU A 121 7.11 -11.04 19.20
C GLU A 121 6.50 -11.32 17.84
N VAL A 122 7.19 -10.97 16.73
CA VAL A 122 6.74 -11.33 15.37
C VAL A 122 6.77 -12.84 15.18
N ASP A 123 7.86 -13.51 15.60
CA ASP A 123 8.00 -14.97 15.49
C ASP A 123 6.97 -15.70 16.36
N GLU A 124 6.65 -15.18 17.56
CA GLU A 124 5.63 -15.74 18.45
C GLU A 124 4.20 -15.70 17.89
N ILE A 125 3.86 -14.63 17.16
CA ILE A 125 2.51 -14.49 16.60
C ILE A 125 2.34 -15.15 15.23
N ALA A 126 3.43 -15.37 14.47
CA ALA A 126 3.38 -15.93 13.11
C ALA A 126 2.62 -17.27 13.01
N PRO A 127 2.76 -18.24 13.96
CA PRO A 127 1.98 -19.48 13.93
C PRO A 127 0.47 -19.31 14.09
N ARG A 128 0.00 -18.11 14.47
CA ARG A 128 -1.43 -17.79 14.63
C ARG A 128 -2.07 -17.29 13.36
N PHE A 129 -1.28 -16.98 12.32
CA PHE A 129 -1.78 -16.49 11.04
C PHE A 129 -2.50 -17.60 10.29
N GLN A 130 -3.71 -17.29 9.82
CA GLN A 130 -4.53 -18.19 9.05
C GLN A 130 -4.76 -17.61 7.66
N ALA A 131 -4.43 -18.42 6.63
CA ALA A 131 -4.43 -17.99 5.25
C ALA A 131 -5.62 -18.58 4.48
N PHE A 132 -6.32 -17.75 3.73
CA PHE A 132 -7.50 -18.13 2.96
C PHE A 132 -7.38 -17.79 1.48
N ARG A 133 -7.97 -18.64 0.65
CA ARG A 133 -8.06 -18.42 -0.79
C ARG A 133 -9.16 -17.43 -1.13
N TYR A 134 -8.95 -16.70 -2.22
CA TYR A 134 -9.97 -15.81 -2.75
C TYR A 134 -11.21 -16.53 -3.27
N GLY A 135 -12.34 -15.81 -3.20
CA GLY A 135 -13.61 -16.31 -3.67
C GLY A 135 -14.09 -17.55 -2.90
N ARG A 136 -13.60 -17.72 -1.66
CA ARG A 136 -13.99 -18.82 -0.79
C ARG A 136 -14.57 -18.27 0.50
N GLU A 137 -15.84 -18.55 0.70
CA GLU A 137 -16.51 -18.21 1.95
C GLU A 137 -16.05 -19.14 3.08
N VAL A 138 -15.69 -18.57 4.23
CA VAL A 138 -15.09 -19.27 5.37
C VAL A 138 -15.83 -18.92 6.64
N GLU A 139 -16.28 -19.93 7.35
CA GLU A 139 -16.72 -19.81 8.74
C GLU A 139 -15.50 -19.78 9.66
N TRP A 140 -15.04 -18.59 10.02
CA TRP A 140 -13.80 -18.42 10.78
C TRP A 140 -13.92 -18.71 12.28
N ALA A 141 -15.12 -18.69 12.85
CA ALA A 141 -15.37 -19.00 14.26
C ALA A 141 -15.72 -20.46 14.52
N ALA A 142 -15.79 -21.32 13.50
CA ALA A 142 -16.14 -22.75 13.65
C ALA A 142 -15.12 -23.54 14.50
N HIS A 143 -13.93 -23.04 14.71
CA HIS A 143 -12.87 -23.69 15.50
C HIS A 143 -12.82 -23.25 16.98
N HIS A 144 -13.63 -22.27 17.41
CA HIS A 144 -13.73 -21.86 18.78
C HIS A 144 -15.06 -22.28 19.41
N LYS A 145 -15.05 -22.40 20.75
CA LYS A 145 -16.26 -22.58 21.55
C LYS A 145 -17.17 -21.37 21.34
N LEU A 146 -17.93 -21.39 20.23
CA LEU A 146 -19.00 -20.46 19.97
C LEU A 146 -19.88 -20.33 21.22
N ARG A 147 -20.29 -19.11 21.56
CA ARG A 147 -21.44 -18.92 22.42
C ARG A 147 -22.58 -19.77 21.85
N ARG A 148 -22.97 -20.81 22.58
CA ARG A 148 -24.02 -21.76 22.10
C ARG A 148 -25.21 -20.99 21.55
N GLY A 149 -25.53 -21.21 20.28
CA GLY A 149 -26.73 -20.67 19.60
C GLY A 149 -26.53 -19.40 18.75
N VAL A 150 -25.33 -18.86 18.64
CA VAL A 150 -25.04 -17.76 17.67
C VAL A 150 -24.32 -18.34 16.45
N ALA A 151 -24.93 -18.21 15.26
CA ALA A 151 -24.28 -18.60 14.03
C ALA A 151 -23.09 -17.64 13.78
N SER A 152 -21.94 -18.18 13.43
CA SER A 152 -20.77 -17.40 13.07
C SER A 152 -21.02 -16.65 11.76
N PRO A 153 -20.60 -15.37 11.65
CA PRO A 153 -20.53 -14.75 10.35
C PRO A 153 -19.43 -15.41 9.51
N THR A 154 -19.58 -15.32 8.19
CA THR A 154 -18.59 -15.82 7.24
C THR A 154 -17.74 -14.66 6.70
N LEU A 155 -16.53 -15.00 6.27
CA LEU A 155 -15.60 -14.10 5.60
C LEU A 155 -15.27 -14.61 4.21
N GLU A 156 -15.16 -13.69 3.27
CA GLU A 156 -14.66 -13.96 1.94
C GLU A 156 -13.67 -12.87 1.52
N PHE A 157 -12.52 -13.28 1.02
CA PHE A 157 -11.51 -12.39 0.46
C PHE A 157 -11.69 -12.31 -1.05
N LEU A 158 -11.80 -11.07 -1.59
CA LEU A 158 -11.94 -10.78 -3.01
C LEU A 158 -10.74 -9.98 -3.50
N ASP A 159 -10.23 -10.27 -4.72
CA ASP A 159 -9.06 -9.56 -5.25
C ASP A 159 -9.41 -8.10 -5.54
N ALA A 160 -8.73 -7.18 -4.85
CA ALA A 160 -8.93 -5.75 -4.97
C ALA A 160 -7.99 -5.06 -5.98
N GLY A 161 -7.13 -5.81 -6.68
CA GLY A 161 -6.33 -5.33 -7.82
C GLY A 161 -5.24 -4.30 -7.52
N HIS A 162 -5.06 -3.85 -6.27
CA HIS A 162 -4.11 -2.81 -5.90
C HIS A 162 -2.66 -3.31 -5.84
N THR A 163 -2.41 -4.36 -5.07
CA THR A 163 -1.11 -5.05 -5.01
C THR A 163 -1.33 -6.55 -5.13
N LEU A 164 -0.24 -7.33 -5.10
CA LEU A 164 -0.36 -8.78 -5.18
C LEU A 164 -1.31 -9.29 -4.10
N ARG A 165 -2.53 -9.62 -4.53
CA ARG A 165 -3.62 -10.12 -3.70
C ARG A 165 -3.91 -9.30 -2.44
N LEU A 166 -4.03 -8.00 -2.61
CA LEU A 166 -4.81 -7.20 -1.71
C LEU A 166 -6.27 -7.66 -1.77
N ALA A 167 -6.89 -7.79 -0.62
CA ALA A 167 -8.25 -8.28 -0.51
C ALA A 167 -9.23 -7.19 -0.12
N GLY A 168 -10.31 -7.05 -0.89
CA GLY A 168 -11.58 -6.63 -0.33
C GLY A 168 -12.11 -7.74 0.59
N VAL A 169 -12.71 -7.36 1.70
CA VAL A 169 -13.19 -8.29 2.72
C VAL A 169 -14.72 -8.22 2.80
N MET A 170 -15.38 -9.29 2.40
CA MET A 170 -16.82 -9.47 2.59
C MET A 170 -17.07 -10.16 3.93
N VAL A 171 -17.91 -9.57 4.77
CA VAL A 171 -18.38 -10.15 6.03
C VAL A 171 -19.89 -10.37 5.92
N ARG A 172 -20.35 -11.61 6.05
CA ARG A 172 -21.76 -11.95 6.00
C ARG A 172 -22.23 -12.49 7.35
N GLY A 173 -23.08 -11.73 8.02
CA GLY A 173 -23.89 -12.20 9.13
C GLY A 173 -25.20 -12.85 8.63
N ARG A 174 -26.10 -13.16 9.54
CA ARG A 174 -27.43 -13.71 9.20
C ARG A 174 -28.40 -12.68 8.63
N LYS A 175 -28.25 -11.42 9.04
CA LYS A 175 -29.15 -10.32 8.68
C LYS A 175 -28.45 -9.13 8.07
N GLU A 176 -27.16 -9.01 8.31
CA GLU A 176 -26.37 -7.84 7.92
C GLU A 176 -25.13 -8.27 7.16
N THR A 177 -24.78 -7.52 6.13
CA THR A 177 -23.58 -7.74 5.33
C THR A 177 -22.73 -6.46 5.30
N LEU A 178 -21.41 -6.65 5.32
CA LEU A 178 -20.42 -5.58 5.23
C LEU A 178 -19.40 -5.93 4.16
N PHE A 179 -19.08 -4.99 3.29
CA PHE A 179 -17.92 -5.06 2.43
C PHE A 179 -16.91 -3.96 2.77
N TYR A 180 -15.68 -4.35 3.05
CA TYR A 180 -14.53 -3.46 3.23
C TYR A 180 -13.65 -3.56 2.00
N THR A 181 -13.46 -2.46 1.28
CA THR A 181 -12.66 -2.47 0.04
C THR A 181 -11.18 -2.72 0.30
N GLY A 182 -10.67 -2.41 1.51
CA GLY A 182 -9.25 -2.11 1.64
C GLY A 182 -8.88 -1.01 0.64
N ASP A 183 -7.65 -1.03 0.14
CA ASP A 183 -7.28 -0.23 -1.01
C ASP A 183 -7.72 -0.95 -2.30
N VAL A 184 -8.17 -0.25 -3.31
CA VAL A 184 -8.72 -0.88 -4.51
C VAL A 184 -8.24 -0.21 -5.79
N SER A 185 -8.02 -1.02 -6.84
CA SER A 185 -7.78 -0.57 -8.20
C SER A 185 -8.70 -1.33 -9.16
N PHE A 186 -9.60 -0.63 -9.82
CA PHE A 186 -10.46 -1.25 -10.85
C PHE A 186 -9.76 -1.31 -12.20
N ALA A 187 -8.84 -0.39 -12.45
CA ALA A 187 -8.05 -0.39 -13.68
C ALA A 187 -7.00 -1.50 -13.67
N ASP A 188 -6.86 -2.18 -14.81
CA ASP A 188 -5.78 -3.13 -15.02
C ASP A 188 -4.43 -2.41 -14.94
N GLN A 189 -3.50 -3.00 -14.18
CA GLN A 189 -2.11 -2.58 -14.11
C GLN A 189 -1.30 -3.33 -15.17
N THR A 190 0.01 -3.09 -15.28
CA THR A 190 0.85 -3.82 -16.23
C THR A 190 1.01 -5.29 -15.82
N LEU A 191 1.19 -5.54 -14.54
CA LEU A 191 1.38 -6.90 -14.02
C LEU A 191 0.08 -7.53 -13.55
N LEU A 192 -0.76 -6.79 -12.83
CA LEU A 192 -1.96 -7.30 -12.16
C LEU A 192 -3.23 -6.87 -12.89
N ARG A 193 -4.25 -7.71 -12.84
CA ARG A 193 -5.60 -7.32 -13.23
C ARG A 193 -6.22 -6.43 -12.15
N GLY A 194 -7.07 -5.52 -12.57
CA GLY A 194 -7.89 -4.73 -11.64
C GLY A 194 -8.94 -5.56 -10.91
N ALA A 195 -9.46 -5.02 -9.82
CA ALA A 195 -10.54 -5.63 -9.06
C ALA A 195 -11.76 -5.95 -9.94
N ARG A 196 -12.42 -7.04 -9.61
CA ARG A 196 -13.70 -7.44 -10.22
C ARG A 196 -14.68 -7.73 -9.07
N PHE A 197 -15.44 -6.70 -8.72
CA PHE A 197 -16.44 -6.74 -7.64
C PHE A 197 -17.86 -6.73 -8.20
N ASP A 198 -18.04 -7.29 -9.41
CA ASP A 198 -19.32 -7.26 -10.14
C ASP A 198 -20.46 -7.96 -9.36
N ASP A 199 -20.12 -8.98 -8.56
CA ASP A 199 -21.06 -9.76 -7.77
C ASP A 199 -21.12 -9.33 -6.28
N VAL A 200 -20.55 -8.16 -5.93
CA VAL A 200 -20.57 -7.68 -4.56
C VAL A 200 -21.94 -7.09 -4.22
N GLU A 201 -22.68 -7.79 -3.40
CA GLU A 201 -23.93 -7.33 -2.79
C GLU A 201 -23.71 -7.15 -1.29
N THR A 202 -23.89 -5.92 -0.80
CA THR A 202 -23.70 -5.59 0.62
C THR A 202 -24.64 -4.48 1.08
N GLU A 203 -25.04 -4.54 2.34
CA GLU A 203 -25.84 -3.47 2.95
C GLU A 203 -24.96 -2.30 3.42
N VAL A 204 -23.73 -2.59 3.84
CA VAL A 204 -22.80 -1.60 4.36
C VAL A 204 -21.47 -1.70 3.63
N LEU A 205 -20.95 -0.55 3.19
CA LEU A 205 -19.69 -0.46 2.47
C LEU A 205 -18.73 0.44 3.25
N ILE A 206 -17.55 -0.08 3.63
CA ILE A 206 -16.40 0.74 4.05
C ILE A 206 -15.53 0.94 2.81
N LEU A 207 -15.39 2.22 2.40
CA LEU A 207 -14.77 2.61 1.13
C LEU A 207 -13.52 3.44 1.36
N GLU A 208 -12.42 3.10 0.67
CA GLU A 208 -11.26 3.97 0.57
C GLU A 208 -11.59 5.24 -0.22
N THR A 209 -10.87 6.33 0.07
CA THR A 209 -11.07 7.61 -0.61
C THR A 209 -9.76 8.30 -1.00
N THR A 210 -8.68 7.54 -1.14
CA THR A 210 -7.30 8.03 -1.34
C THR A 210 -7.18 9.08 -2.44
N ARG A 211 -7.87 8.90 -3.56
CA ARG A 211 -7.81 9.82 -4.71
C ARG A 211 -9.01 10.76 -4.85
N GLY A 212 -9.82 10.91 -3.81
CA GLY A 212 -11.06 11.72 -3.88
C GLY A 212 -10.84 13.20 -4.18
N SER A 213 -9.73 13.79 -3.73
CA SER A 213 -9.41 15.19 -3.97
C SER A 213 -8.96 15.49 -5.43
N ARG A 214 -8.59 14.46 -6.20
CA ARG A 214 -8.05 14.64 -7.55
C ARG A 214 -9.02 14.15 -8.63
N ALA A 215 -9.40 15.05 -9.53
CA ALA A 215 -10.09 14.64 -10.75
C ALA A 215 -9.19 13.77 -11.63
N PRO A 216 -9.73 12.76 -12.32
CA PRO A 216 -9.00 12.06 -13.38
C PRO A 216 -8.49 13.05 -14.42
N GLN A 217 -7.28 12.85 -14.91
CA GLN A 217 -6.74 13.68 -15.99
C GLN A 217 -7.47 13.36 -17.29
N PRO A 218 -8.01 14.37 -18.01
CA PRO A 218 -8.63 14.13 -19.30
C PRO A 218 -7.65 13.47 -20.28
N GLY A 219 -8.09 12.38 -20.94
CA GLY A 219 -7.25 11.65 -21.89
C GLY A 219 -6.15 10.78 -21.26
N TYR A 220 -6.11 10.65 -19.94
CA TYR A 220 -5.18 9.73 -19.29
C TYR A 220 -5.41 8.29 -19.77
N SER A 221 -4.32 7.63 -20.13
CA SER A 221 -4.30 6.18 -20.27
C SER A 221 -2.96 5.63 -19.75
N ARG A 222 -2.99 4.47 -19.12
CA ARG A 222 -1.77 3.80 -18.65
C ARG A 222 -0.82 3.49 -19.81
N ALA A 223 -1.35 3.17 -20.99
CA ALA A 223 -0.55 2.94 -22.18
C ALA A 223 0.22 4.20 -22.62
N ALA A 224 -0.46 5.36 -22.67
CA ALA A 224 0.19 6.64 -22.98
C ALA A 224 1.25 7.02 -21.95
N GLU A 225 0.99 6.75 -20.68
CA GLU A 225 1.94 7.02 -19.60
C GLU A 225 3.16 6.08 -19.66
N THR A 226 2.96 4.80 -20.03
CA THR A 226 4.06 3.84 -20.28
C THR A 226 4.90 4.27 -21.49
N GLU A 227 4.26 4.80 -22.54
CA GLU A 227 4.96 5.38 -23.70
C GLU A 227 5.82 6.57 -23.28
N ARG A 228 5.27 7.48 -22.47
CA ARG A 228 6.01 8.63 -21.94
C ARG A 228 7.21 8.20 -21.10
N LEU A 229 7.06 7.17 -20.26
CA LEU A 229 8.16 6.58 -19.49
C LEU A 229 9.25 6.00 -20.42
N ALA A 230 8.87 5.25 -21.46
CA ALA A 230 9.80 4.64 -22.39
C ALA A 230 10.63 5.70 -23.14
N ILE A 231 9.97 6.76 -23.63
CA ILE A 231 10.64 7.87 -24.30
C ILE A 231 11.62 8.58 -23.35
N ALA A 232 11.20 8.84 -22.12
CA ALA A 232 12.03 9.49 -21.12
C ALA A 232 13.27 8.63 -20.75
N LEU A 233 13.09 7.33 -20.53
CA LEU A 233 14.19 6.38 -20.29
C LEU A 233 15.20 6.41 -21.44
N GLN A 234 14.74 6.24 -22.70
CA GLN A 234 15.59 6.25 -23.87
C GLN A 234 16.38 7.57 -23.99
N ARG A 235 15.75 8.73 -23.74
CA ARG A 235 16.38 10.04 -23.80
C ARG A 235 17.54 10.15 -22.80
N VAL A 236 17.33 9.73 -21.54
CA VAL A 236 18.37 9.78 -20.50
C VAL A 236 19.51 8.82 -20.82
N LEU A 237 19.19 7.60 -21.24
CA LEU A 237 20.20 6.58 -21.58
C LEU A 237 21.05 6.97 -22.80
N ARG A 238 20.48 7.63 -23.82
CA ARG A 238 21.23 8.13 -25.00
C ARG A 238 22.31 9.17 -24.62
N ARG A 239 22.02 10.01 -23.61
CA ARG A 239 23.02 10.98 -23.10
C ARG A 239 23.97 10.38 -22.05
N ARG A 240 23.99 9.04 -21.91
CA ARG A 240 24.75 8.28 -20.90
C ARG A 240 24.39 8.65 -19.47
N GLY A 241 23.20 9.17 -19.24
CA GLY A 241 22.65 9.43 -17.92
C GLY A 241 22.10 8.15 -17.30
N SER A 242 22.09 8.12 -15.98
CA SER A 242 21.43 7.06 -15.19
C SER A 242 20.09 7.53 -14.69
N VAL A 243 19.18 6.58 -14.46
CA VAL A 243 17.82 6.84 -13.97
C VAL A 243 17.61 6.12 -12.65
N LEU A 244 17.16 6.85 -11.65
CA LEU A 244 16.59 6.27 -10.42
C LEU A 244 15.07 6.33 -10.50
N ILE A 245 14.43 5.19 -10.24
CA ILE A 245 12.97 5.06 -10.08
C ILE A 245 12.74 4.65 -8.63
N PRO A 246 12.48 5.61 -7.72
CA PRO A 246 12.19 5.29 -6.33
C PRO A 246 10.79 4.66 -6.24
N THR A 247 10.69 3.52 -5.54
CA THR A 247 9.46 2.72 -5.49
C THR A 247 9.15 2.23 -4.09
N PHE A 248 7.86 2.02 -3.80
CA PHE A 248 7.46 1.21 -2.66
C PHE A 248 7.80 -0.26 -2.92
N ALA A 249 8.23 -0.96 -1.86
CA ALA A 249 8.74 -2.31 -1.97
C ALA A 249 7.71 -3.32 -2.48
N LEU A 250 6.48 -3.20 -1.96
CA LEU A 250 5.35 -4.08 -2.31
C LEU A 250 4.47 -3.42 -3.37
N GLY A 251 4.26 -4.11 -4.47
CA GLY A 251 3.40 -3.72 -5.57
C GLY A 251 4.11 -2.82 -6.60
N ARG A 252 4.56 -1.63 -6.21
CA ARG A 252 5.09 -0.63 -7.13
C ARG A 252 6.42 -1.05 -7.77
N THR A 253 7.32 -1.67 -7.00
CA THR A 253 8.58 -2.22 -7.54
C THR A 253 8.30 -3.24 -8.64
N GLN A 254 7.41 -4.20 -8.41
CA GLN A 254 7.10 -5.27 -9.34
C GLN A 254 6.37 -4.76 -10.58
N GLU A 255 5.52 -3.76 -10.44
CA GLU A 255 4.83 -3.11 -11.54
C GLU A 255 5.81 -2.39 -12.49
N VAL A 256 6.77 -1.64 -11.93
CA VAL A 256 7.85 -0.99 -12.71
C VAL A 256 8.72 -2.03 -13.40
N LEU A 257 9.10 -3.10 -12.71
CA LEU A 257 9.89 -4.17 -13.32
C LEU A 257 9.12 -4.86 -14.47
N ALA A 258 7.82 -5.08 -14.33
CA ALA A 258 6.99 -5.62 -15.41
C ALA A 258 6.95 -4.68 -16.63
N MET A 259 6.80 -3.37 -16.43
CA MET A 259 6.88 -2.39 -17.52
C MET A 259 8.23 -2.44 -18.22
N LEU A 260 9.34 -2.46 -17.48
CA LEU A 260 10.69 -2.55 -18.04
C LEU A 260 10.91 -3.86 -18.80
N ALA A 261 10.38 -4.99 -18.30
CA ALA A 261 10.46 -6.29 -18.96
C ALA A 261 9.71 -6.29 -20.31
N LEU A 262 8.50 -5.74 -20.33
CA LEU A 262 7.72 -5.63 -21.56
C LEU A 262 8.39 -4.69 -22.57
N LEU A 263 8.87 -3.53 -22.16
CA LEU A 263 9.60 -2.60 -23.01
C LEU A 263 10.88 -3.24 -23.60
N THR A 264 11.57 -4.08 -22.81
CA THR A 264 12.74 -4.82 -23.28
C THR A 264 12.35 -5.88 -24.30
N ARG A 265 11.29 -6.65 -24.03
CA ARG A 265 10.77 -7.67 -24.95
C ARG A 265 10.28 -7.08 -26.28
N GLU A 266 9.72 -5.88 -26.25
CA GLU A 266 9.25 -5.13 -27.42
C GLU A 266 10.40 -4.42 -28.20
N GLY A 267 11.64 -4.53 -27.73
CA GLY A 267 12.79 -3.85 -28.34
C GLY A 267 12.83 -2.33 -28.13
N ARG A 268 11.97 -1.81 -27.25
CA ARG A 268 11.87 -0.37 -26.93
C ARG A 268 12.85 0.06 -25.84
N LEU A 269 13.30 -0.87 -25.04
CA LEU A 269 14.42 -0.72 -24.10
C LEU A 269 15.49 -1.74 -24.47
N ARG A 270 16.76 -1.32 -24.57
CA ARG A 270 17.86 -2.26 -24.77
C ARG A 270 18.05 -3.10 -23.52
N PRO A 271 18.29 -4.42 -23.67
CA PRO A 271 18.67 -5.28 -22.52
C PRO A 271 19.88 -4.70 -21.80
N GLN A 272 19.75 -4.53 -20.49
CA GLN A 272 20.80 -4.00 -19.62
C GLN A 272 20.51 -4.37 -18.17
N PRO A 273 21.53 -4.34 -17.30
CA PRO A 273 21.33 -4.55 -15.87
C PRO A 273 20.36 -3.52 -15.28
N ILE A 274 19.42 -4.02 -14.48
CA ILE A 274 18.51 -3.20 -13.67
C ILE A 274 18.84 -3.48 -12.21
N TYR A 275 19.20 -2.43 -11.49
CA TYR A 275 19.63 -2.53 -10.11
C TYR A 275 18.42 -2.45 -9.18
N ILE A 276 18.28 -3.46 -8.32
CA ILE A 276 17.22 -3.54 -7.29
C ILE A 276 17.84 -3.72 -5.91
N GLY A 277 17.09 -3.41 -4.85
CA GLY A 277 17.59 -3.58 -3.49
C GLY A 277 16.49 -3.67 -2.43
N GLY A 278 16.90 -3.96 -1.20
CA GLY A 278 16.00 -4.00 -0.05
C GLY A 278 14.87 -5.02 -0.19
N LEU A 279 13.72 -4.71 0.43
CA LEU A 279 12.52 -5.55 0.38
C LEU A 279 11.94 -5.70 -1.04
N GLY A 280 12.19 -4.73 -1.93
CA GLY A 280 11.73 -4.82 -3.32
C GLY A 280 12.24 -6.08 -4.01
N ARG A 281 13.50 -6.50 -3.74
CA ARG A 281 14.06 -7.75 -4.22
C ARG A 281 13.31 -8.97 -3.65
N VAL A 282 13.13 -9.00 -2.34
CA VAL A 282 12.48 -10.14 -1.65
C VAL A 282 11.04 -10.31 -2.15
N PHE A 283 10.30 -9.22 -2.27
CA PHE A 283 8.92 -9.30 -2.76
C PHE A 283 8.86 -9.67 -4.25
N THR A 284 9.83 -9.26 -5.07
CA THR A 284 9.89 -9.70 -6.47
C THR A 284 10.07 -11.22 -6.57
N GLU A 285 10.88 -11.83 -5.71
CA GLU A 285 11.01 -13.28 -5.64
C GLU A 285 9.68 -13.95 -5.25
N ILE A 286 8.98 -13.42 -4.25
CA ILE A 286 7.67 -13.95 -3.82
C ILE A 286 6.64 -13.80 -4.96
N TYR A 287 6.65 -12.66 -5.66
CA TYR A 287 5.77 -12.45 -6.81
C TYR A 287 6.00 -13.50 -7.89
N ASP A 288 7.24 -13.80 -8.24
CA ASP A 288 7.54 -14.81 -9.25
C ASP A 288 7.17 -16.22 -8.80
N LEU A 289 7.50 -16.59 -7.56
CA LEU A 289 7.14 -17.90 -6.97
C LEU A 289 5.61 -18.12 -6.94
N GLN A 290 4.84 -17.07 -6.74
CA GLN A 290 3.37 -17.13 -6.65
C GLN A 290 2.68 -16.78 -7.99
N ALA A 291 3.40 -16.67 -9.10
CA ALA A 291 2.85 -16.27 -10.39
C ALA A 291 1.63 -17.09 -10.81
N HIS A 292 1.68 -18.41 -10.60
CA HIS A 292 0.62 -19.35 -10.97
C HIS A 292 -0.66 -19.26 -10.10
N ARG A 293 -0.59 -18.55 -8.98
CA ARG A 293 -1.71 -18.35 -8.05
C ARG A 293 -2.32 -16.95 -8.17
N THR A 294 -1.85 -16.11 -9.10
CA THR A 294 -2.24 -14.70 -9.17
C THR A 294 -2.94 -14.37 -10.47
N PHE A 295 -3.89 -13.42 -10.42
CA PHE A 295 -4.56 -12.90 -11.61
C PHE A 295 -3.68 -11.86 -12.29
N ARG A 296 -2.81 -12.31 -13.21
CA ARG A 296 -1.88 -11.46 -13.94
C ARG A 296 -2.34 -11.16 -15.35
N GLN A 297 -1.97 -9.98 -15.85
CA GLN A 297 -2.12 -9.63 -17.26
C GLN A 297 -1.21 -10.50 -18.14
N HIS A 298 -0.04 -10.86 -17.62
CA HIS A 298 0.95 -11.70 -18.29
C HIS A 298 1.30 -12.91 -17.41
N PRO A 299 0.49 -14.02 -17.46
CA PRO A 299 0.66 -15.16 -16.55
C PRO A 299 2.02 -15.84 -16.61
N SER A 300 2.68 -15.83 -17.79
CA SER A 300 3.99 -16.43 -18.00
C SER A 300 5.18 -15.51 -17.68
N LEU A 301 4.91 -14.23 -17.31
CA LEU A 301 5.98 -13.28 -17.06
C LEU A 301 6.61 -13.55 -15.69
N GLN A 302 7.85 -14.00 -15.69
CA GLN A 302 8.72 -14.10 -14.54
C GLN A 302 9.71 -12.94 -14.57
N LEU A 303 9.64 -12.03 -13.59
CA LEU A 303 10.40 -10.78 -13.61
C LEU A 303 11.91 -11.03 -13.54
N ARG A 304 12.33 -12.03 -12.76
CA ARG A 304 13.74 -12.39 -12.60
C ARG A 304 14.33 -13.09 -13.83
N GLU A 305 13.51 -13.71 -14.65
CA GLU A 305 13.94 -14.35 -15.91
C GLU A 305 13.90 -13.35 -17.07
N ALA A 306 12.92 -12.45 -17.05
CA ALA A 306 12.70 -11.47 -18.12
C ALA A 306 13.68 -10.30 -18.09
N LEU A 307 14.32 -10.03 -16.95
CA LEU A 307 15.23 -8.93 -16.73
C LEU A 307 16.57 -9.40 -16.14
N GLN A 308 17.65 -8.74 -16.53
CA GLN A 308 18.93 -8.89 -15.86
C GLN A 308 18.90 -8.05 -14.56
N LEU A 309 18.40 -8.67 -13.47
CA LEU A 309 18.31 -8.01 -12.17
C LEU A 309 19.63 -8.18 -11.40
N GLU A 310 20.20 -7.05 -10.99
CA GLU A 310 21.38 -7.00 -10.13
C GLU A 310 21.01 -6.43 -8.76
N VAL A 311 21.45 -7.10 -7.69
CA VAL A 311 21.23 -6.64 -6.32
C VAL A 311 22.23 -5.53 -6.02
N LEU A 312 21.72 -4.35 -5.66
CA LEU A 312 22.54 -3.22 -5.25
C LEU A 312 22.75 -3.23 -3.74
N ASP A 313 23.98 -3.51 -3.34
CA ASP A 313 24.44 -3.29 -1.97
C ASP A 313 24.63 -1.78 -1.71
N PRO A 314 24.28 -1.24 -0.53
CA PRO A 314 24.48 0.18 -0.18
C PRO A 314 25.94 0.65 -0.34
N ARG A 315 26.93 -0.20 -0.02
CA ARG A 315 28.36 0.13 -0.19
C ARG A 315 28.73 0.21 -1.66
N GLN A 316 28.21 -0.70 -2.49
CA GLN A 316 28.39 -0.65 -3.94
C GLN A 316 27.73 0.59 -4.54
N ALA A 317 26.55 0.97 -4.05
CA ALA A 317 25.86 2.17 -4.48
C ALA A 317 26.73 3.42 -4.35
N GLN A 318 27.48 3.57 -3.24
CA GLN A 318 28.37 4.70 -3.01
C GLN A 318 29.58 4.73 -3.97
N ALA A 319 30.16 3.57 -4.28
CA ALA A 319 31.35 3.46 -5.12
C ALA A 319 31.06 3.44 -6.62
N MET A 320 29.80 3.23 -7.02
CA MET A 320 29.42 3.01 -8.41
C MET A 320 29.59 4.25 -9.29
N LYS A 321 30.24 4.12 -10.46
CA LYS A 321 30.28 5.18 -11.47
C LYS A 321 28.92 5.29 -12.17
N LEU A 322 28.31 6.47 -12.13
CA LEU A 322 26.96 6.71 -12.67
C LEU A 322 26.93 7.08 -14.17
N SER A 323 28.08 7.34 -14.77
CA SER A 323 28.22 7.85 -16.14
C SER A 323 28.04 6.82 -17.26
N SER A 324 27.46 5.63 -16.97
CA SER A 324 27.37 4.52 -17.93
C SER A 324 25.93 4.20 -18.42
N GLY A 325 24.94 5.03 -18.03
CA GLY A 325 23.55 4.81 -18.42
C GLY A 325 22.92 3.59 -17.71
N ARG A 326 22.56 3.73 -16.42
CA ARG A 326 22.03 2.64 -15.60
C ARG A 326 20.62 2.92 -15.15
N ILE A 327 19.84 1.86 -14.91
CA ILE A 327 18.50 1.94 -14.35
C ILE A 327 18.52 1.35 -12.94
N PHE A 328 18.03 2.13 -11.98
CA PHE A 328 17.90 1.74 -10.58
C PHE A 328 16.42 1.77 -10.20
N VAL A 329 15.89 0.66 -9.73
CA VAL A 329 14.55 0.53 -9.16
C VAL A 329 14.71 0.21 -7.69
N LEU A 330 14.70 1.25 -6.85
CA LEU A 330 15.10 1.11 -5.45
C LEU A 330 13.97 1.53 -4.49
N THR A 331 13.91 0.85 -3.37
CA THR A 331 13.15 1.28 -2.19
C THR A 331 14.04 2.20 -1.32
N ALA A 332 13.58 3.31 -0.74
CA ALA A 332 12.22 3.73 -0.44
C ALA A 332 11.67 4.71 -1.50
N GLY A 333 10.36 4.58 -1.79
CA GLY A 333 9.68 5.42 -2.79
C GLY A 333 9.66 6.92 -2.49
N MET A 334 9.74 7.31 -1.22
CA MET A 334 9.77 8.70 -0.76
C MET A 334 11.20 9.21 -0.48
N LEU A 335 12.23 8.46 -0.86
CA LEU A 335 13.64 8.76 -0.63
C LEU A 335 13.95 8.98 0.86
N THR A 336 13.41 8.14 1.73
CA THR A 336 13.66 8.20 3.18
C THR A 336 15.16 8.16 3.47
N GLU A 337 15.62 8.98 4.40
CA GLU A 337 17.01 9.08 4.82
C GLU A 337 17.61 7.71 5.19
N HIS A 338 18.90 7.58 5.07
CA HIS A 338 19.66 6.34 5.34
C HIS A 338 19.26 5.13 4.48
N THR A 339 18.72 5.39 3.27
CA THR A 339 18.46 4.35 2.27
C THR A 339 19.33 4.52 1.04
N ALA A 340 19.60 3.41 0.35
CA ALA A 340 20.37 3.46 -0.91
C ALA A 340 19.70 4.36 -1.98
N ALA A 341 18.36 4.46 -1.96
CA ALA A 341 17.62 5.33 -2.85
C ALA A 341 17.87 6.82 -2.54
N HIS A 342 17.93 7.21 -1.25
CA HIS A 342 18.25 8.56 -0.82
C HIS A 342 19.66 8.96 -1.24
N ASP A 343 20.67 8.14 -0.92
CA ASP A 343 22.08 8.43 -1.21
C ASP A 343 22.32 8.51 -2.73
N LEU A 344 21.68 7.63 -3.49
CA LEU A 344 21.76 7.65 -4.94
C LEU A 344 21.07 8.87 -5.54
N ALA A 345 19.91 9.27 -5.03
CA ALA A 345 19.19 10.46 -5.46
C ALA A 345 20.07 11.72 -5.29
N LEU A 346 20.73 11.86 -4.13
CA LEU A 346 21.66 12.95 -3.86
C LEU A 346 22.79 13.03 -4.92
N ARG A 347 23.39 11.89 -5.24
CA ARG A 347 24.45 11.82 -6.26
C ARG A 347 23.96 12.13 -7.67
N LEU A 348 22.75 11.67 -8.01
CA LEU A 348 22.14 11.96 -9.32
C LEU A 348 21.75 13.44 -9.45
N CYS A 349 21.36 14.09 -8.35
CA CYS A 349 21.02 15.52 -8.35
C CYS A 349 22.16 16.42 -8.84
N ALA A 350 23.42 15.99 -8.71
CA ALA A 350 24.60 16.77 -9.05
C ALA A 350 24.91 16.90 -10.55
N ASP A 351 24.20 16.14 -11.43
CA ASP A 351 24.55 16.05 -12.86
C ASP A 351 23.30 16.04 -13.76
N GLU A 352 23.24 16.97 -14.70
CA GLU A 352 22.13 17.15 -15.65
C GLU A 352 21.88 15.95 -16.60
N ARG A 353 22.89 15.08 -16.76
CA ARG A 353 22.73 13.86 -17.56
C ARG A 353 21.78 12.87 -16.92
N HIS A 354 21.64 12.89 -15.60
CA HIS A 354 20.86 11.92 -14.85
C HIS A 354 19.39 12.31 -14.71
N ALA A 355 18.60 11.37 -14.23
CA ALA A 355 17.18 11.62 -13.96
C ALA A 355 16.67 10.82 -12.75
N ILE A 356 15.62 11.35 -12.12
CA ILE A 356 14.84 10.67 -11.09
C ILE A 356 13.38 10.67 -11.55
N PHE A 357 12.79 9.47 -11.66
CA PHE A 357 11.44 9.27 -12.15
C PHE A 357 10.54 8.78 -11.03
N PHE A 358 9.69 9.65 -10.52
CA PHE A 358 8.66 9.25 -9.57
C PHE A 358 7.52 8.54 -10.31
N VAL A 359 7.04 7.44 -9.73
CA VAL A 359 6.00 6.56 -10.32
C VAL A 359 4.83 6.36 -9.36
N GLY A 360 4.74 7.19 -8.34
CA GLY A 360 3.73 7.11 -7.31
C GLY A 360 3.74 8.34 -6.41
N TYR A 361 2.98 8.24 -5.33
CA TYR A 361 2.88 9.31 -4.35
C TYR A 361 4.22 9.53 -3.63
N ALA A 362 4.53 10.80 -3.40
CA ALA A 362 5.57 11.23 -2.49
C ALA A 362 5.01 12.36 -1.62
N ASP A 363 5.01 12.16 -0.30
CA ASP A 363 4.52 13.15 0.64
C ASP A 363 5.39 14.41 0.57
N PRO A 364 4.80 15.63 0.51
CA PRO A 364 5.54 16.89 0.39
C PRO A 364 6.60 17.10 1.47
N ASP A 365 6.39 16.55 2.66
CA ASP A 365 7.31 16.69 3.81
C ASP A 365 8.47 15.69 3.80
N THR A 366 8.52 14.81 2.79
CA THR A 366 9.61 13.84 2.62
C THR A 366 10.70 14.36 1.68
N PRO A 367 11.92 13.80 1.72
CA PRO A 367 12.97 14.15 0.76
C PRO A 367 12.52 13.96 -0.70
N GLY A 368 11.75 12.89 -0.97
CA GLY A 368 11.18 12.64 -2.30
C GLY A 368 10.18 13.69 -2.74
N GLY A 369 9.27 14.12 -1.84
CA GLY A 369 8.30 15.17 -2.14
C GLY A 369 8.95 16.52 -2.38
N ARG A 370 9.93 16.90 -1.54
CA ARG A 370 10.71 18.14 -1.73
C ARG A 370 11.48 18.15 -3.05
N LEU A 371 12.13 17.02 -3.38
CA LEU A 371 12.83 16.88 -4.66
C LEU A 371 11.85 16.99 -5.84
N LYS A 372 10.69 16.37 -5.75
CA LYS A 372 9.63 16.44 -6.78
C LYS A 372 9.14 17.88 -7.00
N ALA A 373 9.05 18.67 -5.93
CA ALA A 373 8.62 20.07 -5.96
C ALA A 373 9.76 21.05 -6.35
N SER A 374 11.03 20.63 -6.30
CA SER A 374 12.19 21.49 -6.57
C SER A 374 12.30 21.90 -8.05
N ARG A 375 13.03 22.99 -8.31
CA ARG A 375 13.34 23.46 -9.68
C ARG A 375 14.79 23.19 -10.04
N ALA A 376 15.04 22.93 -11.32
CA ALA A 376 16.39 22.73 -11.81
C ALA A 376 17.23 24.00 -11.67
N GLY A 377 18.45 23.87 -11.17
CA GLY A 377 19.38 24.98 -10.93
C GLY A 377 19.14 25.77 -9.64
N GLU A 378 18.07 25.46 -8.89
CA GLU A 378 17.76 26.14 -7.64
C GLU A 378 18.13 25.27 -6.42
N PRO A 379 18.63 25.86 -5.32
CA PRO A 379 18.82 25.16 -4.07
C PRO A 379 17.49 24.85 -3.40
N PHE A 380 17.39 23.71 -2.73
CA PHE A 380 16.25 23.32 -1.92
C PHE A 380 16.69 22.45 -0.75
N PHE A 381 15.95 22.50 0.34
CA PHE A 381 16.20 21.63 1.49
C PHE A 381 15.81 20.19 1.14
N PHE A 382 16.80 19.30 1.02
CA PHE A 382 16.55 17.90 0.65
C PHE A 382 16.16 17.06 1.85
N SER A 383 17.03 16.99 2.87
CA SER A 383 16.79 16.19 4.07
C SER A 383 17.54 16.75 5.29
N ARG A 384 17.20 16.29 6.49
CA ARG A 384 17.91 16.68 7.71
C ARG A 384 19.37 16.23 7.70
N ALA A 385 19.61 15.02 7.20
CA ALA A 385 20.95 14.45 7.11
C ALA A 385 21.87 15.16 6.08
N THR A 386 21.27 15.77 5.03
CA THR A 386 22.03 16.34 3.90
C THR A 386 22.00 17.87 3.88
N GLY A 387 20.92 18.50 4.36
CA GLY A 387 20.70 19.95 4.26
C GLY A 387 20.24 20.39 2.86
N GLU A 388 20.72 21.56 2.41
CA GLU A 388 20.39 22.11 1.10
C GLU A 388 21.21 21.47 -0.03
N VAL A 389 20.54 21.26 -1.16
CA VAL A 389 21.10 20.66 -2.39
C VAL A 389 20.61 21.44 -3.60
N THR A 390 21.47 21.68 -4.57
CA THR A 390 21.07 22.22 -5.88
C THR A 390 20.78 21.07 -6.84
N ARG A 391 19.56 21.05 -7.42
CA ARG A 391 19.16 20.02 -8.38
C ARG A 391 19.58 20.38 -9.80
N HIS A 392 20.43 19.56 -10.40
CA HIS A 392 20.78 19.65 -11.82
C HIS A 392 20.10 18.56 -12.65
N CYS A 393 19.82 17.40 -12.06
CA CYS A 393 19.19 16.27 -12.76
C CYS A 393 17.75 16.58 -13.20
N GLU A 394 17.28 15.82 -14.17
CA GLU A 394 15.88 15.82 -14.59
C GLU A 394 15.02 15.09 -13.56
N VAL A 395 13.87 15.67 -13.18
CA VAL A 395 12.87 15.02 -12.33
C VAL A 395 11.55 14.95 -13.08
N LEU A 396 11.01 13.76 -13.24
CA LEU A 396 9.72 13.51 -13.87
C LEU A 396 8.80 12.75 -12.92
N ASP A 397 7.50 13.03 -13.07
CA ASP A 397 6.43 12.36 -12.35
C ASP A 397 5.53 11.60 -13.34
N PHE A 398 5.27 10.32 -13.03
CA PHE A 398 4.43 9.43 -13.82
C PHE A 398 3.27 8.91 -12.97
N ASP A 399 2.06 9.02 -13.48
CA ASP A 399 0.87 8.53 -12.77
C ASP A 399 0.63 7.04 -13.05
N PHE A 400 1.35 6.20 -12.31
CA PHE A 400 1.12 4.75 -12.30
C PHE A 400 0.41 4.30 -11.01
N THR A 401 -0.53 5.09 -10.53
CA THR A 401 -1.27 4.74 -9.31
C THR A 401 -1.87 3.34 -9.37
N ALA A 402 -2.01 2.74 -8.19
CA ALA A 402 -2.75 1.51 -7.98
C ALA A 402 -4.03 1.72 -7.17
N HIS A 403 -4.43 2.96 -6.91
CA HIS A 403 -5.73 3.26 -6.33
C HIS A 403 -6.72 3.64 -7.42
N ALA A 404 -7.95 3.20 -7.25
CA ALA A 404 -9.06 3.61 -8.10
C ALA A 404 -9.22 5.14 -8.08
N ASN A 405 -9.61 5.71 -9.22
CA ASN A 405 -9.94 7.11 -9.25
C ASN A 405 -11.33 7.37 -8.64
N ARG A 406 -11.62 8.63 -8.35
CA ARG A 406 -12.86 8.99 -7.67
C ARG A 406 -14.13 8.67 -8.45
N ASP A 407 -14.07 8.67 -9.79
CA ASP A 407 -15.23 8.39 -10.61
C ASP A 407 -15.53 6.88 -10.63
N GLU A 408 -14.48 6.04 -10.71
CA GLU A 408 -14.58 4.58 -10.59
C GLU A 408 -15.17 4.15 -9.24
N LEU A 409 -14.70 4.79 -8.14
CA LEU A 409 -15.23 4.49 -6.80
C LEU A 409 -16.70 4.94 -6.66
N LEU A 410 -17.06 6.09 -7.22
CA LEU A 410 -18.44 6.56 -7.21
C LEU A 410 -19.37 5.68 -8.06
N ASP A 411 -18.89 5.18 -9.19
CA ASP A 411 -19.62 4.22 -10.03
C ASP A 411 -19.79 2.87 -9.30
N PHE A 412 -18.76 2.41 -8.59
CA PHE A 412 -18.82 1.22 -7.75
C PHE A 412 -19.87 1.36 -6.64
N VAL A 413 -19.90 2.50 -5.92
CA VAL A 413 -20.95 2.79 -4.93
C VAL A 413 -22.35 2.70 -5.55
N GLY A 414 -22.50 3.21 -6.78
CA GLY A 414 -23.78 3.13 -7.50
C GLY A 414 -24.17 1.72 -7.93
N ALA A 415 -23.20 0.90 -8.34
CA ALA A 415 -23.41 -0.49 -8.72
C ALA A 415 -23.81 -1.35 -7.52
N VAL A 416 -23.10 -1.22 -6.39
CA VAL A 416 -23.40 -1.94 -5.13
C VAL A 416 -24.71 -1.44 -4.50
N ASN A 417 -24.99 -0.15 -4.59
CA ASN A 417 -26.16 0.52 -4.02
C ASN A 417 -26.45 0.14 -2.55
N PRO A 418 -25.46 0.27 -1.64
CA PRO A 418 -25.61 -0.12 -0.24
C PRO A 418 -26.54 0.82 0.51
N ARG A 419 -27.11 0.39 1.65
CA ARG A 419 -27.90 1.30 2.51
C ARG A 419 -27.04 2.35 3.21
N ALA A 420 -25.74 2.04 3.43
CA ALA A 420 -24.78 2.94 4.10
C ALA A 420 -23.37 2.80 3.53
N VAL A 421 -22.67 3.94 3.41
CA VAL A 421 -21.26 4.03 3.06
C VAL A 421 -20.51 4.72 4.18
N ILE A 422 -19.43 4.09 4.65
CA ILE A 422 -18.47 4.66 5.60
C ILE A 422 -17.21 5.03 4.80
N LEU A 423 -16.84 6.31 4.82
CA LEU A 423 -15.68 6.82 4.11
C LEU A 423 -14.46 6.79 5.02
N GLY A 424 -13.40 6.15 4.56
CA GLY A 424 -12.12 6.05 5.25
C GLY A 424 -10.94 6.16 4.28
N HIS A 425 -9.74 5.98 4.81
CA HIS A 425 -8.49 5.91 4.06
C HIS A 425 -8.38 7.03 3.01
N GLY A 426 -8.38 8.28 3.48
CA GLY A 426 -8.30 9.46 2.61
C GLY A 426 -8.23 10.75 3.40
N GLU A 427 -7.62 11.75 2.80
CA GLU A 427 -7.53 13.09 3.38
C GLU A 427 -8.95 13.71 3.56
N PRO A 428 -9.11 14.67 4.48
CA PRO A 428 -10.42 15.23 4.80
C PRO A 428 -11.19 15.80 3.59
N ASP A 429 -10.49 16.44 2.67
CA ASP A 429 -11.05 17.00 1.42
C ASP A 429 -11.54 15.91 0.47
N ALA A 430 -10.81 14.80 0.37
CA ALA A 430 -11.19 13.63 -0.42
C ALA A 430 -12.49 13.01 0.12
N ARG A 431 -12.57 12.77 1.43
CA ARG A 431 -13.78 12.25 2.08
C ARG A 431 -14.97 13.19 1.94
N ALA A 432 -14.74 14.51 2.10
CA ALA A 432 -15.78 15.50 1.92
C ALA A 432 -16.34 15.52 0.49
N TRP A 433 -15.45 15.40 -0.51
CA TRP A 433 -15.87 15.31 -1.92
C TRP A 433 -16.76 14.07 -2.16
N PHE A 434 -16.33 12.88 -1.68
CA PHE A 434 -17.14 11.67 -1.83
C PHE A 434 -18.48 11.77 -1.12
N ALA A 435 -18.51 12.31 0.11
CA ALA A 435 -19.76 12.48 0.85
C ALA A 435 -20.74 13.36 0.08
N GLN A 436 -20.27 14.45 -0.52
CA GLN A 436 -21.11 15.33 -1.34
C GLN A 436 -21.56 14.64 -2.63
N ALA A 437 -20.64 13.97 -3.33
CA ALA A 437 -20.92 13.31 -4.60
C ALA A 437 -21.93 12.16 -4.45
N ILE A 438 -21.76 11.31 -3.42
CA ILE A 438 -22.68 10.21 -3.13
C ILE A 438 -24.05 10.74 -2.76
N ARG A 439 -24.16 11.70 -1.84
CA ARG A 439 -25.46 12.31 -1.46
C ARG A 439 -26.20 12.90 -2.64
N ARG A 440 -25.48 13.51 -3.58
CA ARG A 440 -26.08 14.10 -4.79
C ARG A 440 -26.53 13.04 -5.79
N ARG A 441 -25.70 12.00 -6.04
CA ARG A 441 -25.97 10.99 -7.07
C ARG A 441 -26.87 9.87 -6.57
N HIS A 442 -26.75 9.53 -5.27
CA HIS A 442 -27.44 8.42 -4.62
C HIS A 442 -28.08 8.85 -3.29
N PRO A 443 -29.14 9.68 -3.31
CA PRO A 443 -29.68 10.36 -2.11
C PRO A 443 -30.30 9.40 -1.07
N ARG A 444 -30.51 8.12 -1.41
CA ARG A 444 -30.99 7.11 -0.48
C ARG A 444 -29.90 6.48 0.36
N ILE A 445 -28.63 6.60 -0.05
CA ILE A 445 -27.48 6.04 0.67
C ILE A 445 -27.11 6.96 1.82
N ARG A 446 -27.03 6.39 3.04
CA ARG A 446 -26.53 7.12 4.20
C ARG A 446 -25.00 7.17 4.12
N VAL A 447 -24.39 8.34 4.27
CA VAL A 447 -22.94 8.53 4.16
C VAL A 447 -22.38 9.02 5.48
N PHE A 448 -21.41 8.27 6.01
CA PHE A 448 -20.72 8.53 7.26
C PHE A 448 -19.24 8.85 7.03
N GLN A 449 -18.72 9.77 7.81
CA GLN A 449 -17.30 10.17 7.86
C GLN A 449 -16.85 10.18 9.32
N PRO A 450 -16.74 9.00 9.96
CA PRO A 450 -16.48 8.96 11.40
C PRO A 450 -15.11 9.58 11.71
N ALA A 451 -15.11 10.44 12.73
CA ALA A 451 -13.87 10.98 13.30
C ALA A 451 -13.06 9.88 14.01
N PRO A 452 -11.77 10.11 14.31
CA PRO A 452 -10.99 9.21 15.15
C PRO A 452 -11.72 8.84 16.45
N GLY A 453 -11.89 7.55 16.69
CA GLY A 453 -12.58 7.00 17.88
C GLY A 453 -14.10 7.00 17.79
N GLU A 454 -14.70 7.65 16.82
CA GLU A 454 -16.17 7.72 16.68
C GLU A 454 -16.76 6.36 16.28
N VAL A 455 -17.91 6.05 16.92
CA VAL A 455 -18.72 4.86 16.61
C VAL A 455 -19.95 5.31 15.82
N VAL A 456 -20.22 4.66 14.70
CA VAL A 456 -21.44 4.84 13.91
C VAL A 456 -22.31 3.59 13.98
N GLU A 457 -23.62 3.78 14.10
CA GLU A 457 -24.61 2.72 13.99
C GLU A 457 -25.30 2.77 12.62
N VAL A 458 -25.24 1.66 11.89
CA VAL A 458 -25.75 1.53 10.53
C VAL A 458 -26.82 0.49 10.41
#